data_99d1a07f96a8fab110618a8be83f0a97
#
_entry.id   99d1a07f96a8fab110618a8be83f0a97
#
_cell.length_a   1.000
_cell.length_b   1.000
_cell.length_c   1.000
_cell.angle_alpha   90.00
_cell.angle_beta   90.00
_cell.angle_gamma   90.00
#
_symmetry.space_group_name_H-M   'P 1'
#
loop_
_entity.id
_entity.type
_entity.pdbx_description
1 polymer ?
#
loop_
_entity_poly.entity_id
_entity_poly.type
_entity_poly.pdbx_seq_one_letter_code
_entity_poly.pdbx_strand_id
1 'polypeptide(L)'
;MTAQISDATAKFLGQVMPVIVGTRRRNGAVNLNPAWYELRDGYLRLNSWRGAHSLDHLERDRQATLLFIDPQDMFRVVHAVARLVQTTTDGAREHIDRLFHRYRGQPLPIPSSTGACRDPTPTTAYPQLA
;
A
#
# COMPACT_ATOMS: atom_id res chain seq x y z
N MET A 1 -5.57 -21.19 4.03
CA MET A 1 -5.07 -20.82 5.36
C MET A 1 -4.40 -19.48 5.28
N THR A 2 -4.96 -18.53 6.01
CA THR A 2 -4.32 -17.24 6.17
C THR A 2 -3.21 -17.39 7.20
N ALA A 3 -1.97 -17.11 6.79
CA ALA A 3 -0.89 -17.06 7.74
C ALA A 3 -1.15 -15.92 8.72
N GLN A 4 -1.24 -16.21 9.99
CA GLN A 4 -1.35 -15.19 11.01
C GLN A 4 0.01 -14.52 11.18
N ILE A 5 -0.01 -13.19 11.16
CA ILE A 5 1.18 -12.41 11.45
C ILE A 5 1.51 -12.58 12.94
N SER A 6 2.76 -12.90 13.26
CA SER A 6 3.19 -12.97 14.66
C SER A 6 3.06 -11.60 15.33
N ASP A 7 2.90 -11.59 16.65
CA ASP A 7 2.82 -10.35 17.41
C ASP A 7 4.06 -9.48 17.22
N ALA A 8 5.22 -10.09 17.13
CA ALA A 8 6.47 -9.37 16.88
C ALA A 8 6.47 -8.70 15.50
N THR A 9 6.00 -9.41 14.49
CA THR A 9 5.89 -8.85 13.13
C THR A 9 4.84 -7.74 13.10
N ALA A 10 3.69 -7.94 13.73
CA ALA A 10 2.65 -6.92 13.79
C ALA A 10 3.15 -5.65 14.48
N LYS A 11 3.91 -5.80 15.56
CA LYS A 11 4.53 -4.66 16.25
C LYS A 11 5.52 -3.93 15.36
N PHE A 12 6.34 -4.67 14.64
CA PHE A 12 7.30 -4.10 13.69
C PHE A 12 6.57 -3.32 12.58
N LEU A 13 5.55 -3.92 11.98
CA LEU A 13 4.78 -3.30 10.91
C LEU A 13 3.89 -2.15 11.38
N GLY A 14 3.63 -2.06 12.68
CA GLY A 14 2.91 -0.92 13.26
C GLY A 14 3.72 0.38 13.27
N GLN A 15 5.02 0.32 13.02
CA GLN A 15 5.86 1.50 12.91
C GLN A 15 5.63 2.20 11.57
N VAL A 16 5.94 3.49 11.53
CA VAL A 16 5.85 4.27 10.29
C VAL A 16 7.08 3.97 9.44
N MET A 17 6.87 3.24 8.35
CA MET A 17 7.95 2.88 7.44
C MET A 17 7.42 2.73 6.02
N PRO A 18 8.28 2.85 5.02
CA PRO A 18 7.87 2.61 3.64
C PRO A 18 7.68 1.11 3.38
N VAL A 19 6.78 0.79 2.46
CA VAL A 19 6.70 -0.53 1.87
C VAL A 19 7.00 -0.41 0.38
N ILE A 20 7.86 -1.28 -0.13
CA ILE A 20 8.08 -1.41 -1.56
C ILE A 20 7.12 -2.46 -2.07
N VAL A 21 6.29 -2.08 -3.04
CA VAL A 21 5.29 -2.98 -3.64
C VAL A 21 5.83 -3.44 -4.99
N GLY A 22 6.06 -4.73 -5.10
CA GLY A 22 6.49 -5.37 -6.34
C GLY A 22 5.31 -6.03 -7.03
N THR A 23 5.06 -5.62 -8.27
CA THR A 23 4.04 -6.19 -9.13
C THR A 23 4.65 -6.58 -10.47
N ARG A 24 3.95 -7.38 -11.26
CA ARG A 24 4.49 -7.86 -12.54
C ARG A 24 3.82 -7.16 -13.70
N ARG A 25 4.63 -6.68 -14.63
CA ARG A 25 4.16 -6.20 -15.93
C ARG A 25 3.82 -7.39 -16.82
N ARG A 26 3.07 -7.14 -17.88
CA ARG A 26 2.70 -8.21 -18.85
C ARG A 26 3.90 -8.87 -19.49
N ASN A 27 4.99 -8.13 -19.66
CA ASN A 27 6.25 -8.66 -20.23
C ASN A 27 7.08 -9.44 -19.21
N GLY A 28 6.59 -9.61 -17.98
CA GLY A 28 7.30 -10.32 -16.92
C GLY A 28 8.25 -9.47 -16.08
N ALA A 29 8.51 -8.23 -16.49
CA ALA A 29 9.37 -7.35 -15.71
C ALA A 29 8.69 -6.97 -14.41
N VAL A 30 9.49 -6.83 -13.34
CA VAL A 30 8.98 -6.44 -12.03
C VAL A 30 8.88 -4.92 -11.97
N ASN A 31 7.73 -4.44 -11.53
CA ASN A 31 7.48 -3.04 -11.25
C ASN A 31 7.59 -2.82 -9.74
N LEU A 32 8.44 -1.91 -9.31
CA LEU A 32 8.67 -1.64 -7.87
C LEU A 32 8.27 -0.20 -7.56
N ASN A 33 7.39 -0.04 -6.59
CA ASN A 33 6.95 1.28 -6.15
C ASN A 33 6.97 1.38 -4.63
N PRO A 34 7.47 2.49 -4.07
CA PRO A 34 7.29 2.75 -2.65
C PRO A 34 5.84 3.15 -2.39
N ALA A 35 5.33 2.78 -1.22
CA ALA A 35 3.98 3.10 -0.83
C ALA A 35 3.90 3.35 0.66
N TRP A 36 2.84 4.03 1.05
CA TRP A 36 2.42 4.14 2.44
C TRP A 36 1.39 3.06 2.71
N TYR A 37 1.34 2.60 3.95
CA TYR A 37 0.39 1.58 4.36
C TYR A 37 -0.08 1.80 5.78
N GLU A 38 -1.17 1.15 6.14
CA GLU A 38 -1.53 0.93 7.52
C GLU A 38 -1.89 -0.55 7.72
N LEU A 39 -1.60 -1.05 8.91
CA LEU A 39 -2.05 -2.35 9.35
C LEU A 39 -3.18 -2.14 10.33
N ARG A 40 -4.38 -2.58 9.97
CA ARG A 40 -5.58 -2.34 10.78
C ARG A 40 -6.50 -3.55 10.70
N ASP A 41 -6.98 -3.99 11.86
CA ASP A 41 -7.90 -5.14 11.96
C ASP A 41 -7.34 -6.40 11.27
N GLY A 42 -6.03 -6.60 11.34
CA GLY A 42 -5.37 -7.75 10.72
C GLY A 42 -5.18 -7.64 9.22
N TYR A 43 -5.60 -6.55 8.60
CA TYR A 43 -5.44 -6.33 7.16
C TYR A 43 -4.44 -5.22 6.88
N LEU A 44 -3.62 -5.47 5.88
CA LEU A 44 -2.79 -4.43 5.31
C LEU A 44 -3.64 -3.59 4.36
N ARG A 45 -3.50 -2.29 4.45
CA ARG A 45 -4.26 -1.36 3.61
C ARG A 45 -3.30 -0.45 2.88
N LEU A 46 -3.36 -0.51 1.56
CA LEU A 46 -2.61 0.36 0.66
C LEU A 46 -3.60 1.31 -0.02
N ASN A 47 -3.12 2.47 -0.41
CA ASN A 47 -3.91 3.40 -1.20
C ASN A 47 -3.21 3.71 -2.51
N SER A 48 -3.98 3.81 -3.57
CA SER A 48 -3.51 4.14 -4.91
C SER A 48 -4.60 4.98 -5.58
N TRP A 49 -4.55 5.07 -6.90
CA TRP A 49 -5.57 5.78 -7.66
C TRP A 49 -5.89 5.00 -8.92
N ARG A 50 -7.10 5.18 -9.42
CA ARG A 50 -7.49 4.58 -10.70
C ARG A 50 -6.61 5.12 -11.82
N GLY A 51 -6.08 4.21 -12.63
CA GLY A 51 -5.12 4.52 -13.68
C GLY A 51 -3.67 4.30 -13.29
N ALA A 52 -3.38 3.99 -12.02
CA ALA A 52 -2.05 3.58 -11.63
C ALA A 52 -1.73 2.19 -12.18
N HIS A 53 -0.60 2.05 -12.83
CA HIS A 53 -0.21 0.76 -13.42
C HIS A 53 -0.04 -0.34 -12.36
N SER A 54 0.51 0.01 -11.20
CA SER A 54 0.68 -0.94 -10.10
C SER A 54 -0.65 -1.50 -9.61
N LEU A 55 -1.68 -0.66 -9.57
CA LEU A 55 -3.01 -1.13 -9.19
C LEU A 55 -3.59 -2.08 -10.23
N ASP A 56 -3.42 -1.78 -11.52
CA ASP A 56 -3.86 -2.65 -12.61
C ASP A 56 -3.16 -4.01 -12.54
N HIS A 57 -1.85 -4.01 -12.29
CA HIS A 57 -1.08 -5.26 -12.13
C HIS A 57 -1.61 -6.06 -10.94
N LEU A 58 -1.85 -5.40 -9.82
CA LEU A 58 -2.33 -6.05 -8.61
C LEU A 58 -3.72 -6.66 -8.81
N GLU A 59 -4.62 -5.93 -9.46
CA GLU A 59 -5.97 -6.44 -9.76
C GLU A 59 -5.92 -7.63 -10.72
N ARG A 60 -5.02 -7.59 -11.72
CA ARG A 60 -4.88 -8.68 -12.68
C ARG A 60 -4.33 -9.95 -12.05
N ASP A 61 -3.22 -9.83 -11.32
CA ASP A 61 -2.49 -10.98 -10.79
C ASP A 61 -2.96 -11.39 -9.39
N ARG A 62 -3.64 -10.50 -8.68
CA ARG A 62 -4.16 -10.72 -7.33
C ARG A 62 -3.05 -11.01 -6.32
N GLN A 63 -1.82 -10.61 -6.63
CA GLN A 63 -0.65 -10.89 -5.81
C GLN A 63 0.37 -9.76 -5.94
N ALA A 64 1.05 -9.49 -4.84
CA ALA A 64 2.19 -8.58 -4.81
C ALA A 64 3.25 -9.11 -3.87
N THR A 65 4.50 -8.76 -4.14
CA THR A 65 5.60 -9.00 -3.20
C THR A 65 5.88 -7.68 -2.48
N LEU A 66 6.03 -7.74 -1.18
CA LEU A 66 6.19 -6.57 -0.33
C LEU A 66 7.51 -6.61 0.39
N LEU A 67 8.16 -5.46 0.48
CA LEU A 67 9.36 -5.28 1.28
C LEU A 67 9.14 -4.09 2.23
N PHE A 68 9.06 -4.37 3.52
CA PHE A 68 8.97 -3.35 4.56
C PHE A 68 10.38 -3.05 5.05
N ILE A 69 10.76 -1.79 5.06
CA ILE A 69 12.13 -1.38 5.37
C ILE A 69 12.10 -0.45 6.58
N ASP A 70 12.85 -0.82 7.62
CA ASP A 70 13.06 0.08 8.76
C ASP A 70 13.85 1.31 8.27
N PRO A 71 13.32 2.53 8.40
CA PRO A 71 14.01 3.71 7.90
C PRO A 71 15.29 4.04 8.65
N GLN A 72 15.50 3.49 9.84
CA GLN A 72 16.71 3.68 10.63
C GLN A 72 17.75 2.59 10.41
N ASP A 73 17.32 1.45 9.85
CA ASP A 73 18.22 0.33 9.55
C ASP A 73 17.71 -0.42 8.33
N MET A 74 18.25 -0.11 7.18
CA MET A 74 17.83 -0.67 5.90
C MET A 74 17.99 -2.19 5.80
N PHE A 75 18.73 -2.79 6.70
CA PHE A 75 18.90 -4.25 6.74
C PHE A 75 17.88 -4.94 7.64
N ARG A 76 17.12 -4.15 8.41
CA ARG A 76 16.01 -4.66 9.20
C ARG A 76 14.74 -4.57 8.39
N VAL A 77 14.39 -5.69 7.75
CA VAL A 77 13.31 -5.72 6.75
C VAL A 77 12.38 -6.90 7.02
N VAL A 78 11.16 -6.78 6.47
CA VAL A 78 10.23 -7.90 6.36
C VAL A 78 9.87 -8.07 4.90
N HIS A 79 10.08 -9.26 4.38
CA HIS A 79 9.60 -9.67 3.07
C HIS A 79 8.27 -10.40 3.24
N ALA A 80 7.32 -10.10 2.38
CA ALA A 80 6.05 -10.79 2.41
C ALA A 80 5.50 -10.94 0.99
N VAL A 81 4.80 -12.05 0.77
CA VAL A 81 3.95 -12.18 -0.41
C VAL A 81 2.53 -11.91 0.06
N ALA A 82 1.83 -11.06 -0.66
CA ALA A 82 0.48 -10.66 -0.29
C ALA A 82 -0.48 -11.01 -1.40
N ARG A 83 -1.65 -11.50 -1.01
CA ARG A 83 -2.74 -11.79 -1.93
C ARG A 83 -3.79 -10.69 -1.81
N LEU A 84 -4.21 -10.15 -2.95
CA LEU A 84 -5.25 -9.12 -2.96
C LEU A 84 -6.59 -9.74 -2.57
N VAL A 85 -7.21 -9.18 -1.54
CA VAL A 85 -8.55 -9.59 -1.10
C VAL A 85 -9.60 -8.77 -1.84
N GLN A 86 -9.45 -7.44 -1.84
CA GLN A 86 -10.39 -6.56 -2.54
C GLN A 86 -9.75 -5.20 -2.79
N THR A 87 -10.34 -4.46 -3.72
CA THR A 87 -10.10 -3.04 -3.90
C THR A 87 -11.43 -2.31 -3.78
N THR A 88 -11.41 -1.09 -3.26
CA THR A 88 -12.63 -0.30 -3.12
C THR A 88 -12.31 1.19 -3.19
N THR A 89 -13.25 1.95 -3.70
CA THR A 89 -13.21 3.41 -3.64
C THR A 89 -13.94 3.95 -2.40
N ASP A 90 -14.74 3.10 -1.75
CA ASP A 90 -15.47 3.48 -0.54
C ASP A 90 -14.50 3.70 0.60
N GLY A 91 -14.56 4.89 1.20
CA GLY A 91 -13.67 5.25 2.30
C GLY A 91 -12.22 5.46 1.90
N ALA A 92 -11.88 5.40 0.60
CA ALA A 92 -10.50 5.49 0.15
C ALA A 92 -9.91 6.89 0.34
N ARG A 93 -10.73 7.93 0.24
CA ARG A 93 -10.28 9.30 0.48
C ARG A 93 -9.94 9.51 1.96
N GLU A 94 -10.76 9.02 2.85
CA GLU A 94 -10.50 9.05 4.29
C GLU A 94 -9.27 8.23 4.63
N HIS A 95 -9.09 7.12 3.96
CA HIS A 95 -7.92 6.26 4.14
C HIS A 95 -6.63 6.99 3.73
N ILE A 96 -6.59 7.63 2.55
CA ILE A 96 -5.39 8.36 2.14
C ILE A 96 -5.13 9.56 3.06
N ASP A 97 -6.18 10.21 3.59
CA ASP A 97 -6.01 11.27 4.56
C ASP A 97 -5.36 10.76 5.85
N ARG A 98 -5.78 9.59 6.35
CA ARG A 98 -5.14 8.96 7.51
C ARG A 98 -3.68 8.63 7.23
N LEU A 99 -3.34 8.16 6.03
CA LEU A 99 -1.97 7.90 5.65
C LEU A 99 -1.12 9.17 5.62
N PHE A 100 -1.67 10.27 5.13
CA PHE A 100 -0.99 11.57 5.19
C PHE A 100 -0.68 11.97 6.63
N HIS A 101 -1.64 11.84 7.53
CA HIS A 101 -1.42 12.12 8.95
C HIS A 101 -0.35 11.22 9.55
N ARG A 102 -0.39 9.94 9.22
CA ARG A 102 0.55 8.95 9.74
C ARG A 102 1.98 9.23 9.28
N TYR A 103 2.18 9.57 8.01
CA TYR A 103 3.49 9.71 7.39
C TYR A 103 4.01 11.14 7.37
N ARG A 104 3.13 12.12 7.29
CA ARG A 104 3.50 13.53 7.15
C ARG A 104 3.07 14.40 8.32
N GLY A 105 2.19 13.91 9.19
CA GLY A 105 1.64 14.68 10.29
C GLY A 105 0.73 15.84 9.84
N GLN A 106 0.24 15.80 8.62
CA GLN A 106 -0.58 16.84 8.01
C GLN A 106 -1.80 16.22 7.32
N PRO A 107 -2.91 16.98 7.20
CA PRO A 107 -4.03 16.51 6.40
C PRO A 107 -3.66 16.45 4.91
N LEU A 108 -4.39 15.63 4.18
CA LEU A 108 -4.22 15.54 2.73
C LEU A 108 -4.40 16.91 2.10
N PRO A 109 -3.43 17.41 1.30
CA PRO A 109 -3.60 18.69 0.62
C PRO A 109 -4.81 18.63 -0.30
N ILE A 110 -5.62 19.69 -0.27
CA ILE A 110 -6.73 19.84 -1.22
C ILE A 110 -6.11 20.10 -2.59
N PRO A 111 -6.43 19.31 -3.63
CA PRO A 111 -5.91 19.57 -4.96
C PRO A 111 -6.27 20.99 -5.36
N SER A 112 -5.28 21.77 -5.77
CA SER A 112 -5.57 23.09 -6.30
C SER A 112 -6.36 22.94 -7.59
N SER A 113 -7.41 23.73 -7.74
CA SER A 113 -8.29 23.69 -8.90
C SER A 113 -7.61 24.14 -10.20
N THR A 114 -6.31 24.42 -10.18
CA THR A 114 -5.57 25.00 -11.32
C THR A 114 -4.75 23.98 -12.09
N GLY A 115 -4.79 22.71 -11.70
CA GLY A 115 -4.03 21.71 -12.43
C GLY A 115 -4.91 20.93 -13.40
N ALA A 116 -4.50 20.83 -14.64
CA ALA A 116 -5.04 19.90 -15.63
C ALA A 116 -4.87 18.44 -15.19
N CYS A 117 -4.65 18.19 -13.93
CA CYS A 117 -4.50 16.87 -13.39
C CYS A 117 -5.87 16.26 -13.22
N ARG A 118 -6.06 15.16 -13.90
CA ARG A 118 -7.11 14.20 -13.60
C ARG A 118 -7.11 14.02 -12.10
N ASP A 119 -8.23 14.34 -11.45
CA ASP A 119 -8.40 14.04 -10.04
C ASP A 119 -8.35 12.52 -9.90
N PRO A 120 -7.25 11.95 -9.42
CA PRO A 120 -7.15 10.50 -9.34
C PRO A 120 -8.11 10.02 -8.27
N THR A 121 -9.04 9.15 -8.65
CA THR A 121 -9.96 8.56 -7.68
C THR A 121 -9.15 7.68 -6.73
N PRO A 122 -9.09 8.00 -5.45
CA PRO A 122 -8.40 7.16 -4.49
C PRO A 122 -9.03 5.77 -4.44
N THR A 123 -8.19 4.77 -4.33
CA THR A 123 -8.62 3.37 -4.26
C THR A 123 -7.82 2.69 -3.17
N THR A 124 -8.52 2.08 -2.22
CA THR A 124 -7.88 1.29 -1.17
C THR A 124 -7.78 -0.17 -1.61
N ALA A 125 -6.58 -0.72 -1.51
CA ALA A 125 -6.34 -2.13 -1.75
C ALA A 125 -6.10 -2.83 -0.42
N TYR A 126 -6.64 -4.03 -0.28
CA TYR A 126 -6.53 -4.85 0.92
C TYR A 126 -5.77 -6.14 0.60
N PRO A 127 -4.43 -6.07 0.50
CA PRO A 127 -3.66 -7.31 0.38
C PRO A 127 -3.61 -8.01 1.73
N GLN A 128 -3.68 -9.32 1.70
CA GLN A 128 -3.54 -10.17 2.86
C GLN A 128 -2.17 -10.84 2.80
N LEU A 129 -1.42 -10.73 3.89
CA LEU A 129 -0.12 -11.36 3.97
C LEU A 129 -0.27 -12.87 4.00
N ALA A 130 0.45 -13.52 3.15
CA ALA A 130 0.46 -14.96 3.05
C ALA A 130 1.57 -15.56 3.92
#